data_aa66bd962ae35de61b0a0f773252c2ef
#
_entry.id   aa66bd962ae35de61b0a0f773252c2ef
#
_cell.length_a   1.000
_cell.length_b   1.000
_cell.length_c   1.000
_cell.angle_alpha   90.00
_cell.angle_beta   90.00
_cell.angle_gamma   90.00
#
_symmetry.space_group_name_H-M   'P 1'
#
loop_
_entity.id
_entity.type
_entity.pdbx_description
1 polymer ?
#
loop_
_entity_poly.entity_id
_entity_poly.type
_entity_poly.pdbx_seq_one_letter_code
_entity_poly.pdbx_strand_id
1 'polypeptide(L)'
;MDITYQDYLSSDIIKKISSIALRAKLVVEGFIIGLHKSPYHGFSVEFSEHRPYSYGDEIKYVDWKLLAKTDKLYIKQFEEETNLKSYILFDKSSSMKYGSKNITKFEYAKTLCASLSYLMIKQQDSVGLTTFDKKINISIPPKSKVSHLNILFNALHSSEIKGETKISSILHSLAESIKKRGLIILVSDLLDNPEDVINGLRHFRYKGHEVIIFHIIDEKEFSFDFNESTKFIDLESNEVIQTDPRQIKSEYKKLFFEFCENYRLKCRNNNVDYVQIKTNDTLDKTLIEYLIKRKKMS
;
A
#
# COMPACT_ATOMS: atom_id res chain seq x y z
N MET A 1 18.59 27.00 -2.01
CA MET A 1 17.75 25.85 -2.40
C MET A 1 16.89 25.54 -1.18
N ASP A 2 15.64 25.93 -1.21
CA ASP A 2 14.73 25.58 -0.13
C ASP A 2 14.45 24.09 -0.22
N ILE A 3 14.99 23.32 0.73
CA ILE A 3 14.72 21.88 0.86
C ILE A 3 13.26 21.75 1.22
N THR A 4 12.45 21.29 0.26
CA THR A 4 11.04 21.04 0.48
C THR A 4 10.87 19.80 1.33
N TYR A 5 9.80 19.74 2.12
CA TYR A 5 9.49 18.59 2.97
C TYR A 5 9.40 17.26 2.18
N GLN A 6 9.06 17.33 0.90
CA GLN A 6 9.06 16.21 -0.03
C GLN A 6 10.45 15.58 -0.23
N ASP A 7 11.53 16.37 -0.12
CA ASP A 7 12.90 15.87 -0.25
C ASP A 7 13.26 14.92 0.88
N TYR A 8 12.69 15.12 2.09
CA TYR A 8 12.89 14.21 3.23
C TYR A 8 12.13 12.89 3.11
N LEU A 9 11.11 12.81 2.23
CA LEU A 9 10.32 11.60 1.97
C LEU A 9 10.86 10.79 0.79
N SER A 10 11.99 11.20 0.21
CA SER A 10 12.62 10.44 -0.86
C SER A 10 13.04 9.05 -0.38
N SER A 11 12.88 8.05 -1.22
CA SER A 11 13.22 6.66 -0.93
C SER A 11 14.67 6.48 -0.46
N ASP A 12 15.59 7.31 -0.96
CA ASP A 12 17.01 7.27 -0.61
C ASP A 12 17.30 7.74 0.82
N ILE A 13 16.58 8.73 1.32
CA ILE A 13 16.71 9.21 2.71
C ILE A 13 16.05 8.24 3.66
N ILE A 14 14.86 7.76 3.32
CA ILE A 14 14.11 6.80 4.13
C ILE A 14 14.91 5.50 4.32
N LYS A 15 15.63 5.03 3.32
CA LYS A 15 16.48 3.83 3.41
C LYS A 15 17.60 3.96 4.45
N LYS A 16 18.17 5.15 4.63
CA LYS A 16 19.25 5.40 5.60
C LYS A 16 18.81 5.22 7.05
N ILE A 17 17.50 5.18 7.30
CA ILE A 17 16.94 4.96 8.63
C ILE A 17 16.84 3.44 8.86
N SER A 18 17.56 2.90 9.82
CA SER A 18 17.58 1.47 10.11
C SER A 18 16.25 0.93 10.66
N SER A 19 15.55 1.71 11.48
CA SER A 19 14.27 1.31 12.08
C SER A 19 13.11 1.46 11.14
N ILE A 20 12.43 0.35 10.81
CA ILE A 20 11.23 0.34 9.99
C ILE A 20 10.07 1.12 10.64
N ALA A 21 9.97 1.07 11.97
CA ALA A 21 8.97 1.82 12.72
C ALA A 21 9.19 3.34 12.56
N LEU A 22 10.44 3.79 12.64
CA LEU A 22 10.77 5.20 12.46
C LEU A 22 10.54 5.65 11.01
N ARG A 23 10.88 4.80 10.02
CA ARG A 23 10.56 5.06 8.60
C ARG A 23 9.06 5.28 8.40
N ALA A 24 8.25 4.33 8.87
CA ALA A 24 6.79 4.38 8.75
C ALA A 24 6.20 5.65 9.39
N LYS A 25 6.66 5.97 10.61
CA LYS A 25 6.24 7.17 11.32
C LYS A 25 6.59 8.44 10.55
N LEU A 26 7.83 8.59 10.10
CA LEU A 26 8.28 9.79 9.36
C LEU A 26 7.54 9.95 8.04
N VAL A 27 7.32 8.86 7.28
CA VAL A 27 6.54 8.90 6.04
C VAL A 27 5.13 9.39 6.30
N VAL A 28 4.44 8.83 7.28
CA VAL A 28 3.04 9.18 7.54
C VAL A 28 2.90 10.56 8.16
N GLU A 29 3.74 10.93 9.11
CA GLU A 29 3.70 12.27 9.72
C GLU A 29 4.04 13.34 8.70
N GLY A 30 5.05 13.09 7.86
CA GLY A 30 5.39 13.95 6.76
C GLY A 30 4.28 14.11 5.73
N PHE A 31 3.65 13.02 5.38
CA PHE A 31 2.50 12.99 4.51
C PHE A 31 1.33 13.83 5.09
N ILE A 32 0.99 13.67 6.38
CA ILE A 32 -0.06 14.43 7.05
C ILE A 32 0.24 15.93 7.04
N ILE A 33 1.48 16.32 7.36
CA ILE A 33 1.91 17.73 7.31
C ILE A 33 1.82 18.28 5.88
N GLY A 34 2.19 17.47 4.89
CA GLY A 34 2.07 17.82 3.48
C GLY A 34 0.63 18.04 3.04
N LEU A 35 -0.31 17.20 3.51
CA LEU A 35 -1.74 17.34 3.24
C LEU A 35 -2.32 18.67 3.77
N HIS A 36 -1.90 19.10 4.97
CA HIS A 36 -2.36 20.38 5.54
C HIS A 36 -1.92 21.60 4.73
N LYS A 37 -0.87 21.49 3.92
CA LYS A 37 -0.34 22.54 3.04
C LYS A 37 -0.85 22.43 1.59
N SER A 38 -1.54 21.35 1.25
CA SER A 38 -2.02 21.06 -0.11
C SER A 38 -3.45 21.54 -0.31
N PRO A 39 -3.86 21.95 -1.53
CA PRO A 39 -5.26 22.24 -1.85
C PRO A 39 -6.18 21.02 -1.74
N TYR A 40 -5.66 19.82 -1.51
CA TYR A 40 -6.43 18.62 -1.17
C TYR A 40 -7.00 18.68 0.27
N HIS A 41 -7.58 19.82 0.66
CA HIS A 41 -8.32 19.96 1.89
C HIS A 41 -9.59 19.10 1.85
N GLY A 42 -9.57 17.96 2.50
CA GLY A 42 -10.71 17.03 2.55
C GLY A 42 -10.33 15.64 3.07
N PHE A 43 -9.04 15.39 3.24
CA PHE A 43 -8.54 14.19 3.90
C PHE A 43 -8.14 14.51 5.35
N SER A 44 -9.10 14.93 6.16
CA SER A 44 -8.85 15.09 7.60
C SER A 44 -8.63 13.72 8.22
N VAL A 45 -7.42 13.47 8.68
CA VAL A 45 -7.03 12.21 9.36
C VAL A 45 -7.50 12.21 10.81
N GLU A 46 -7.86 13.36 11.33
CA GLU A 46 -8.46 13.56 12.64
C GLU A 46 -9.11 14.94 12.63
N PHE A 47 -10.41 15.02 12.65
CA PHE A 47 -11.10 16.09 13.35
C PHE A 47 -12.57 15.72 13.50
N SER A 48 -13.01 15.47 14.72
CA SER A 48 -14.40 15.70 15.06
C SER A 48 -14.58 17.22 15.08
N GLU A 49 -15.10 17.78 13.99
CA GLU A 49 -15.51 19.19 13.98
C GLU A 49 -16.71 19.36 14.90
N HIS A 50 -16.62 20.36 15.77
CA HIS A 50 -17.81 20.82 16.47
C HIS A 50 -18.65 21.65 15.48
N ARG A 51 -19.70 21.08 14.96
CA ARG A 51 -20.66 21.82 14.14
C ARG A 51 -21.57 22.65 15.06
N PRO A 52 -21.84 23.91 14.74
CA PRO A 52 -22.88 24.66 15.46
C PRO A 52 -24.21 23.90 15.43
N TYR A 53 -24.90 23.87 16.54
CA TYR A 53 -26.24 23.28 16.66
C TYR A 53 -27.19 23.95 15.66
N SER A 54 -27.95 23.16 14.93
CA SER A 54 -29.06 23.61 14.09
C SER A 54 -30.38 23.07 14.65
N TYR A 55 -31.45 23.82 14.50
CA TYR A 55 -32.77 23.40 14.98
C TYR A 55 -33.19 22.08 14.31
N GLY A 56 -33.44 21.03 15.11
CA GLY A 56 -33.75 19.69 14.66
C GLY A 56 -32.62 18.65 14.93
N ASP A 57 -31.45 19.11 15.37
CA ASP A 57 -30.39 18.20 15.79
C ASP A 57 -30.72 17.53 17.13
N GLU A 58 -30.32 16.25 17.29
CA GLU A 58 -30.55 15.50 18.52
C GLU A 58 -29.71 16.04 19.68
N ILE A 59 -30.34 16.46 20.76
CA ILE A 59 -29.73 17.07 21.95
C ILE A 59 -28.70 16.14 22.63
N LYS A 60 -28.82 14.81 22.45
CA LYS A 60 -27.87 13.84 23.01
C LYS A 60 -26.43 14.01 22.51
N TYR A 61 -26.26 14.66 21.35
CA TYR A 61 -24.95 14.88 20.73
C TYR A 61 -24.35 16.25 21.06
N VAL A 62 -25.02 17.07 21.87
CA VAL A 62 -24.53 18.39 22.30
C VAL A 62 -23.29 18.21 23.18
N ASP A 63 -22.22 18.98 22.89
CA ASP A 63 -21.07 19.08 23.79
C ASP A 63 -21.30 20.01 24.94
N TRP A 64 -21.84 19.48 26.05
CA TRP A 64 -22.14 20.23 27.27
C TRP A 64 -20.89 20.87 27.91
N LYS A 65 -19.68 20.30 27.69
CA LYS A 65 -18.42 20.87 28.19
C LYS A 65 -18.03 22.13 27.40
N LEU A 66 -18.25 22.10 26.10
CA LEU A 66 -17.96 23.22 25.22
C LEU A 66 -18.99 24.35 25.42
N LEU A 67 -20.27 23.99 25.60
CA LEU A 67 -21.32 24.93 25.97
C LEU A 67 -20.95 25.69 27.26
N ALA A 68 -20.53 24.99 28.31
CA ALA A 68 -20.12 25.59 29.56
C ALA A 68 -18.92 26.54 29.47
N LYS A 69 -18.10 26.42 28.40
CA LYS A 69 -16.92 27.28 28.16
C LYS A 69 -17.17 28.44 27.21
N THR A 70 -18.11 28.30 26.27
CA THR A 70 -18.23 29.20 25.13
C THR A 70 -19.63 29.85 25.01
N ASP A 71 -20.58 29.44 25.84
CA ASP A 71 -22.01 29.80 25.75
C ASP A 71 -22.64 29.55 24.37
N LYS A 72 -22.02 28.65 23.56
CA LYS A 72 -22.52 28.29 22.24
C LYS A 72 -22.79 26.79 22.17
N LEU A 73 -23.92 26.44 21.59
CA LEU A 73 -24.30 25.04 21.37
C LEU A 73 -23.55 24.48 20.17
N TYR A 74 -22.78 23.44 20.43
CA TYR A 74 -22.08 22.65 19.40
C TYR A 74 -22.49 21.19 19.50
N ILE A 75 -22.65 20.57 18.37
CA ILE A 75 -22.84 19.12 18.25
C ILE A 75 -21.51 18.45 18.03
N LYS A 76 -21.26 17.41 18.78
CA LYS A 76 -20.18 16.45 18.45
C LYS A 76 -20.60 15.71 17.18
N GLN A 77 -19.96 16.01 16.07
CA GLN A 77 -20.00 15.11 14.93
C GLN A 77 -19.16 13.90 15.29
N PHE A 78 -19.83 12.79 15.54
CA PHE A 78 -19.18 11.49 15.54
C PHE A 78 -19.02 11.14 14.06
N GLU A 79 -17.79 11.19 13.52
CA GLU A 79 -17.50 10.31 12.38
C GLU A 79 -17.82 8.91 12.86
N GLU A 80 -18.67 8.19 12.13
CA GLU A 80 -18.85 6.76 12.39
C GLU A 80 -17.45 6.15 12.45
N GLU A 81 -17.09 5.57 13.60
CA GLU A 81 -15.86 4.78 13.71
C GLU A 81 -15.98 3.67 12.69
N THR A 82 -15.50 3.94 11.48
CA THR A 82 -15.40 2.90 10.46
C THR A 82 -14.31 1.95 10.93
N ASN A 83 -14.69 0.91 11.66
CA ASN A 83 -13.83 -0.20 12.05
C ASN A 83 -13.46 -1.00 10.80
N LEU A 84 -12.85 -0.32 9.83
CA LEU A 84 -12.42 -0.94 8.59
C LEU A 84 -11.37 -2.01 8.90
N LYS A 85 -11.62 -3.23 8.42
CA LYS A 85 -10.64 -4.31 8.49
C LYS A 85 -9.84 -4.35 7.22
N SER A 86 -8.54 -4.11 7.34
CA SER A 86 -7.61 -4.16 6.22
C SER A 86 -6.68 -5.36 6.35
N TYR A 87 -6.41 -6.02 5.24
CA TYR A 87 -5.53 -7.18 5.13
C TYR A 87 -4.44 -6.87 4.12
N ILE A 88 -3.23 -6.62 4.59
CA ILE A 88 -2.07 -6.40 3.73
C ILE A 88 -1.50 -7.77 3.33
N LEU A 89 -1.46 -8.03 2.04
CA LEU A 89 -0.87 -9.22 1.43
C LEU A 89 0.47 -8.80 0.81
N PHE A 90 1.56 -9.16 1.45
CA PHE A 90 2.90 -8.75 1.07
C PHE A 90 3.66 -9.90 0.40
N ASP A 91 3.94 -9.70 -0.87
CA ASP A 91 4.75 -10.60 -1.68
C ASP A 91 6.23 -10.48 -1.34
N LYS A 92 6.88 -11.61 -1.09
CA LYS A 92 8.32 -11.69 -0.84
C LYS A 92 9.02 -12.70 -1.76
N SER A 93 8.54 -12.82 -2.99
CA SER A 93 9.18 -13.59 -4.07
C SER A 93 10.60 -13.12 -4.38
N SER A 94 11.36 -13.96 -5.03
CA SER A 94 12.72 -13.64 -5.43
C SER A 94 12.80 -12.47 -6.41
N SER A 95 11.79 -12.28 -7.27
CA SER A 95 11.69 -11.16 -8.20
C SER A 95 11.69 -9.80 -7.48
N MET A 96 11.10 -9.73 -6.27
CA MET A 96 11.09 -8.53 -5.43
C MET A 96 12.50 -8.10 -4.95
N LYS A 97 13.51 -8.96 -5.06
CA LYS A 97 14.91 -8.63 -4.72
C LYS A 97 15.52 -7.61 -5.69
N TYR A 98 14.95 -7.49 -6.88
CA TYR A 98 15.49 -6.57 -7.87
C TYR A 98 15.42 -5.11 -7.42
N GLY A 99 16.46 -4.36 -7.76
CA GLY A 99 16.55 -2.92 -7.55
C GLY A 99 17.73 -2.36 -8.31
N SER A 100 17.47 -1.38 -9.16
CA SER A 100 18.47 -0.73 -10.03
C SER A 100 19.24 0.40 -9.36
N LYS A 101 18.74 0.89 -8.25
CA LYS A 101 19.34 1.96 -7.45
C LYS A 101 19.57 1.47 -6.01
N ASN A 102 19.57 2.42 -5.10
CA ASN A 102 19.85 2.17 -3.69
C ASN A 102 18.78 1.34 -2.95
N ILE A 103 17.57 1.20 -3.52
CA ILE A 103 16.46 0.48 -2.90
C ILE A 103 15.95 -0.63 -3.81
N THR A 104 15.66 -1.80 -3.23
CA THR A 104 15.01 -2.90 -3.94
C THR A 104 13.49 -2.75 -3.90
N LYS A 105 12.77 -3.43 -4.82
CA LYS A 105 11.30 -3.51 -4.77
C LYS A 105 10.83 -4.01 -3.40
N PHE A 106 11.52 -4.99 -2.82
CA PHE A 106 11.22 -5.54 -1.50
C PHE A 106 11.33 -4.52 -0.37
N GLU A 107 12.43 -3.77 -0.29
CA GLU A 107 12.63 -2.77 0.78
C GLU A 107 11.65 -1.59 0.64
N TYR A 108 11.33 -1.20 -0.60
CA TYR A 108 10.30 -0.20 -0.86
C TYR A 108 8.93 -0.70 -0.40
N ALA A 109 8.53 -1.89 -0.84
CA ALA A 109 7.25 -2.51 -0.48
C ALA A 109 7.13 -2.75 1.03
N LYS A 110 8.21 -3.18 1.70
CA LYS A 110 8.28 -3.32 3.15
C LYS A 110 7.98 -2.00 3.87
N THR A 111 8.61 -0.91 3.41
CA THR A 111 8.38 0.43 3.98
C THR A 111 6.95 0.91 3.72
N LEU A 112 6.40 0.63 2.53
CA LEU A 112 5.01 0.92 2.20
C LEU A 112 4.04 0.18 3.13
N CYS A 113 4.21 -1.13 3.30
CA CYS A 113 3.37 -1.95 4.20
C CYS A 113 3.42 -1.43 5.65
N ALA A 114 4.60 -1.04 6.13
CA ALA A 114 4.76 -0.46 7.46
C ALA A 114 4.05 0.90 7.58
N SER A 115 4.18 1.77 6.57
CA SER A 115 3.54 3.09 6.54
C SER A 115 2.01 2.98 6.49
N LEU A 116 1.48 2.10 5.66
CA LEU A 116 0.04 1.80 5.61
C LEU A 116 -0.45 1.28 6.96
N SER A 117 0.27 0.33 7.58
CA SER A 117 -0.09 -0.21 8.91
C SER A 117 -0.13 0.89 9.97
N TYR A 118 0.84 1.78 9.98
CA TYR A 118 0.90 2.90 10.92
C TYR A 118 -0.26 3.88 10.67
N LEU A 119 -0.52 4.24 9.41
CA LEU A 119 -1.61 5.15 9.03
C LEU A 119 -2.97 4.59 9.46
N MET A 120 -3.23 3.31 9.15
CA MET A 120 -4.50 2.63 9.49
C MET A 120 -4.75 2.60 11.00
N ILE A 121 -3.75 2.20 11.78
CA ILE A 121 -3.90 2.16 13.25
C ILE A 121 -4.06 3.57 13.83
N LYS A 122 -3.38 4.57 13.25
CA LYS A 122 -3.59 5.98 13.62
C LYS A 122 -5.03 6.44 13.35
N GLN A 123 -5.67 5.90 12.32
CA GLN A 123 -7.08 6.12 11.98
C GLN A 123 -8.06 5.18 12.73
N GLN A 124 -7.60 4.44 13.74
CA GLN A 124 -8.36 3.45 14.50
C GLN A 124 -8.87 2.27 13.67
N ASP A 125 -8.43 2.11 12.44
CA ASP A 125 -8.74 0.94 11.60
C ASP A 125 -7.97 -0.30 12.07
N SER A 126 -8.54 -1.47 11.82
CA SER A 126 -7.90 -2.75 12.10
C SER A 126 -7.05 -3.19 10.92
N VAL A 127 -5.77 -3.49 11.14
CA VAL A 127 -4.86 -3.96 10.10
C VAL A 127 -4.25 -5.31 10.43
N GLY A 128 -4.25 -6.22 9.46
CA GLY A 128 -3.56 -7.51 9.47
C GLY A 128 -2.49 -7.54 8.38
N LEU A 129 -1.55 -8.46 8.53
CA LEU A 129 -0.45 -8.67 7.59
C LEU A 129 -0.30 -10.15 7.27
N THR A 130 -0.28 -10.48 6.00
CA THR A 130 0.10 -11.81 5.51
C THR A 130 1.27 -11.67 4.57
N THR A 131 2.37 -12.38 4.85
CA THR A 131 3.53 -12.45 3.96
C THR A 131 3.53 -13.81 3.27
N PHE A 132 3.85 -13.82 1.99
CA PHE A 132 3.84 -15.03 1.18
C PHE A 132 4.96 -15.05 0.13
N ASP A 133 5.31 -16.27 -0.28
CA ASP A 133 6.08 -16.64 -1.45
C ASP A 133 5.34 -17.80 -2.15
N LYS A 134 5.91 -18.99 -2.30
CA LYS A 134 5.20 -20.22 -2.73
C LYS A 134 4.10 -20.65 -1.73
N LYS A 135 4.14 -20.15 -0.51
CA LYS A 135 3.21 -20.45 0.57
C LYS A 135 3.00 -19.24 1.47
N ILE A 136 1.97 -19.30 2.27
CA ILE A 136 1.77 -18.33 3.35
C ILE A 136 2.82 -18.58 4.43
N ASN A 137 3.65 -17.57 4.70
CA ASN A 137 4.74 -17.66 5.68
C ASN A 137 4.31 -17.15 7.06
N ILE A 138 3.68 -15.97 7.09
CA ILE A 138 3.17 -15.33 8.30
C ILE A 138 1.77 -14.86 7.99
N SER A 139 0.85 -15.05 8.94
CA SER A 139 -0.50 -14.49 8.86
C SER A 139 -0.89 -13.92 10.21
N ILE A 140 -0.99 -12.60 10.29
CA ILE A 140 -1.32 -11.83 11.50
C ILE A 140 -2.72 -11.25 11.29
N PRO A 141 -3.70 -11.61 12.14
CA PRO A 141 -5.08 -11.14 12.00
C PRO A 141 -5.19 -9.63 12.28
N PRO A 142 -6.22 -8.95 11.68
CA PRO A 142 -6.41 -7.52 11.86
C PRO A 142 -6.74 -7.15 13.31
N LYS A 143 -6.06 -6.13 13.85
CA LYS A 143 -6.34 -5.48 15.13
C LYS A 143 -6.05 -3.98 15.02
N SER A 144 -6.73 -3.14 15.84
CA SER A 144 -6.60 -1.68 15.84
C SER A 144 -5.74 -1.11 16.99
N LYS A 145 -5.26 -1.96 17.92
CA LYS A 145 -4.46 -1.50 19.06
C LYS A 145 -3.06 -1.05 18.63
N VAL A 146 -2.57 0.06 19.18
CA VAL A 146 -1.22 0.59 18.89
C VAL A 146 -0.11 -0.45 19.16
N SER A 147 -0.25 -1.26 20.22
CA SER A 147 0.70 -2.36 20.52
C SER A 147 0.80 -3.39 19.39
N HIS A 148 -0.22 -3.50 18.53
CA HIS A 148 -0.20 -4.39 17.38
C HIS A 148 0.81 -3.98 16.32
N LEU A 149 1.13 -2.67 16.21
CA LEU A 149 2.17 -2.18 15.30
C LEU A 149 3.52 -2.86 15.52
N ASN A 150 3.91 -3.09 16.78
CA ASN A 150 5.18 -3.75 17.08
C ASN A 150 5.23 -5.17 16.50
N ILE A 151 4.10 -5.90 16.53
CA ILE A 151 3.99 -7.25 15.96
C ILE A 151 4.15 -7.18 14.44
N LEU A 152 3.46 -6.24 13.77
CA LEU A 152 3.55 -6.05 12.33
C LEU A 152 4.94 -5.62 11.89
N PHE A 153 5.55 -4.67 12.59
CA PHE A 153 6.89 -4.17 12.29
C PHE A 153 7.97 -5.25 12.48
N ASN A 154 7.86 -6.06 13.52
CA ASN A 154 8.76 -7.19 13.74
C ASN A 154 8.61 -8.25 12.63
N ALA A 155 7.38 -8.56 12.21
CA ALA A 155 7.12 -9.47 11.10
C ALA A 155 7.69 -8.95 9.78
N LEU A 156 7.53 -7.65 9.50
CA LEU A 156 8.12 -7.02 8.32
C LEU A 156 9.65 -6.97 8.41
N HIS A 157 10.21 -6.67 9.57
CA HIS A 157 11.67 -6.60 9.78
C HIS A 157 12.33 -7.97 9.57
N SER A 158 11.74 -9.02 10.13
CA SER A 158 12.23 -10.40 10.02
C SER A 158 11.92 -11.07 8.66
N SER A 159 11.14 -10.41 7.81
CA SER A 159 10.82 -10.95 6.48
C SER A 159 12.05 -10.97 5.60
N GLU A 160 12.34 -12.14 5.05
CA GLU A 160 13.41 -12.38 4.08
C GLU A 160 12.81 -12.86 2.76
N ILE A 161 13.46 -12.53 1.67
CA ILE A 161 13.08 -12.99 0.33
C ILE A 161 13.45 -14.46 0.20
N LYS A 162 12.49 -15.31 -0.18
CA LYS A 162 12.73 -16.73 -0.44
C LYS A 162 11.80 -17.27 -1.53
N GLY A 163 12.38 -17.94 -2.53
CA GLY A 163 11.67 -18.80 -3.48
C GLY A 163 10.92 -18.07 -4.59
N GLU A 164 10.39 -18.87 -5.49
CA GLU A 164 9.48 -18.47 -6.56
C GLU A 164 8.09 -18.18 -5.99
N THR A 165 7.27 -17.52 -6.77
CA THR A 165 5.88 -17.20 -6.37
C THR A 165 4.86 -17.90 -7.28
N LYS A 166 3.74 -18.31 -6.65
CA LYS A 166 2.48 -18.61 -7.35
C LYS A 166 1.40 -17.78 -6.67
N ILE A 167 1.29 -16.52 -7.05
CA ILE A 167 0.38 -15.54 -6.42
C ILE A 167 -1.06 -16.05 -6.43
N SER A 168 -1.49 -16.63 -7.54
CA SER A 168 -2.87 -17.09 -7.74
C SER A 168 -3.30 -18.11 -6.68
N SER A 169 -2.53 -19.17 -6.46
CA SER A 169 -2.89 -20.21 -5.50
C SER A 169 -2.98 -19.68 -4.06
N ILE A 170 -2.09 -18.74 -3.73
CA ILE A 170 -2.09 -18.06 -2.43
C ILE A 170 -3.33 -17.18 -2.27
N LEU A 171 -3.67 -16.40 -3.30
CA LEU A 171 -4.85 -15.55 -3.27
C LEU A 171 -6.14 -16.35 -3.08
N HIS A 172 -6.29 -17.51 -3.74
CA HIS A 172 -7.44 -18.39 -3.54
C HIS A 172 -7.52 -18.91 -2.09
N SER A 173 -6.41 -19.42 -1.56
CA SER A 173 -6.35 -19.92 -0.16
C SER A 173 -6.68 -18.82 0.85
N LEU A 174 -6.16 -17.61 0.65
CA LEU A 174 -6.43 -16.45 1.51
C LEU A 174 -7.88 -16.00 1.40
N ALA A 175 -8.45 -15.98 0.19
CA ALA A 175 -9.85 -15.64 0.00
C ALA A 175 -10.79 -16.61 0.73
N GLU A 176 -10.43 -17.89 0.86
CA GLU A 176 -11.18 -18.86 1.65
C GLU A 176 -11.03 -18.63 3.15
N SER A 177 -9.85 -18.28 3.63
CA SER A 177 -9.54 -18.10 5.04
C SER A 177 -10.10 -16.80 5.63
N ILE A 178 -10.13 -15.71 4.84
CA ILE A 178 -10.61 -14.40 5.27
C ILE A 178 -12.14 -14.34 5.18
N LYS A 179 -12.79 -14.46 6.35
CA LYS A 179 -14.26 -14.51 6.43
C LYS A 179 -14.94 -13.15 6.65
N LYS A 180 -14.22 -12.19 7.25
CA LYS A 180 -14.79 -10.88 7.58
C LYS A 180 -14.49 -9.90 6.46
N ARG A 181 -15.54 -9.28 5.90
CA ARG A 181 -15.39 -8.24 4.86
C ARG A 181 -14.44 -7.16 5.28
N GLY A 182 -13.71 -6.63 4.32
CA GLY A 182 -12.73 -5.57 4.54
C GLY A 182 -11.99 -5.22 3.27
N LEU A 183 -10.93 -4.46 3.41
CA LEU A 183 -10.04 -4.04 2.33
C LEU A 183 -8.86 -5.02 2.22
N ILE A 184 -8.69 -5.61 1.06
CA ILE A 184 -7.53 -6.41 0.69
C ILE A 184 -6.54 -5.50 -0.03
N ILE A 185 -5.30 -5.48 0.44
CA ILE A 185 -4.22 -4.68 -0.13
C ILE A 185 -3.12 -5.63 -0.57
N LEU A 186 -3.00 -5.86 -1.88
CA LEU A 186 -1.93 -6.66 -2.44
C LEU A 186 -0.74 -5.76 -2.79
N VAL A 187 0.45 -6.11 -2.30
CA VAL A 187 1.72 -5.41 -2.60
C VAL A 187 2.67 -6.42 -3.23
N SER A 188 2.89 -6.30 -4.53
CA SER A 188 3.65 -7.27 -5.35
C SER A 188 4.15 -6.60 -6.63
N ASP A 189 5.14 -7.20 -7.31
CA ASP A 189 5.53 -6.83 -8.67
C ASP A 189 4.73 -7.58 -9.76
N LEU A 190 3.79 -8.44 -9.34
CA LEU A 190 2.83 -9.14 -10.19
C LEU A 190 3.47 -9.95 -11.33
N LEU A 191 4.72 -10.38 -11.21
CA LEU A 191 5.41 -11.20 -12.20
C LEU A 191 4.86 -12.64 -12.19
N ASP A 192 3.59 -12.78 -12.54
CA ASP A 192 2.84 -14.04 -12.65
C ASP A 192 1.82 -13.91 -13.79
N ASN A 193 1.13 -15.00 -14.13
CA ASN A 193 0.10 -14.96 -15.17
C ASN A 193 -1.05 -14.02 -14.77
N PRO A 194 -1.33 -12.96 -15.55
CA PRO A 194 -2.38 -11.99 -15.20
C PRO A 194 -3.77 -12.60 -15.05
N GLU A 195 -4.13 -13.61 -15.85
CA GLU A 195 -5.43 -14.28 -15.73
C GLU A 195 -5.59 -14.97 -14.38
N ASP A 196 -4.57 -15.69 -13.97
CA ASP A 196 -4.59 -16.46 -12.73
C ASP A 196 -4.63 -15.55 -11.51
N VAL A 197 -3.84 -14.47 -11.52
CA VAL A 197 -3.87 -13.46 -10.44
C VAL A 197 -5.23 -12.80 -10.33
N ILE A 198 -5.80 -12.37 -11.46
CA ILE A 198 -7.13 -11.73 -11.48
C ILE A 198 -8.22 -12.71 -11.01
N ASN A 199 -8.15 -13.98 -11.37
CA ASN A 199 -9.08 -14.99 -10.88
C ASN A 199 -9.02 -15.12 -9.34
N GLY A 200 -7.82 -15.11 -8.76
CA GLY A 200 -7.65 -15.06 -7.30
C GLY A 200 -8.25 -13.81 -6.66
N LEU A 201 -8.07 -12.64 -7.29
CA LEU A 201 -8.64 -11.37 -6.80
C LEU A 201 -10.16 -11.30 -6.94
N ARG A 202 -10.73 -11.87 -8.00
CA ARG A 202 -12.20 -12.01 -8.19
C ARG A 202 -12.83 -12.79 -7.05
N HIS A 203 -12.15 -13.78 -6.49
CA HIS A 203 -12.64 -14.53 -5.36
C HIS A 203 -12.86 -13.65 -4.13
N PHE A 204 -11.94 -12.70 -3.85
CA PHE A 204 -12.15 -11.69 -2.80
C PHE A 204 -13.32 -10.77 -3.11
N ARG A 205 -13.43 -10.27 -4.34
CA ARG A 205 -14.53 -9.40 -4.76
C ARG A 205 -15.88 -10.10 -4.62
N TYR A 206 -15.96 -11.36 -5.03
CA TYR A 206 -17.17 -12.18 -4.88
C TYR A 206 -17.61 -12.34 -3.43
N LYS A 207 -16.65 -12.43 -2.50
CA LYS A 207 -16.93 -12.47 -1.05
C LYS A 207 -17.22 -11.07 -0.44
N GLY A 208 -17.29 -10.03 -1.28
CA GLY A 208 -17.63 -8.67 -0.87
C GLY A 208 -16.48 -7.87 -0.27
N HIS A 209 -15.23 -8.32 -0.45
CA HIS A 209 -14.07 -7.51 -0.09
C HIS A 209 -13.83 -6.41 -1.13
N GLU A 210 -13.37 -5.25 -0.66
CA GLU A 210 -12.74 -4.28 -1.54
C GLU A 210 -11.27 -4.67 -1.77
N VAL A 211 -10.75 -4.38 -2.96
CA VAL A 211 -9.40 -4.79 -3.34
C VAL A 211 -8.65 -3.63 -3.96
N ILE A 212 -7.42 -3.38 -3.49
CA ILE A 212 -6.46 -2.48 -4.09
C ILE A 212 -5.14 -3.21 -4.31
N ILE A 213 -4.53 -3.01 -5.45
CA ILE A 213 -3.20 -3.54 -5.80
C ILE A 213 -2.22 -2.39 -5.86
N PHE A 214 -1.11 -2.53 -5.16
CA PHE A 214 0.08 -1.73 -5.33
C PHE A 214 1.10 -2.53 -6.13
N HIS A 215 1.17 -2.26 -7.43
CA HIS A 215 2.10 -2.90 -8.34
C HIS A 215 3.45 -2.19 -8.27
N ILE A 216 4.44 -2.83 -7.65
CA ILE A 216 5.78 -2.26 -7.43
C ILE A 216 6.68 -2.58 -8.62
N ILE A 217 7.20 -1.53 -9.25
CA ILE A 217 8.06 -1.63 -10.44
C ILE A 217 9.37 -0.90 -10.16
N ASP A 218 10.49 -1.48 -10.56
CA ASP A 218 11.75 -0.76 -10.55
C ASP A 218 11.84 0.22 -11.74
N GLU A 219 12.53 1.34 -11.55
CA GLU A 219 12.66 2.37 -12.59
C GLU A 219 13.33 1.82 -13.86
N LYS A 220 14.32 0.92 -13.74
CA LYS A 220 14.96 0.31 -14.91
C LYS A 220 14.12 -0.78 -15.56
N GLU A 221 13.26 -1.46 -14.83
CA GLU A 221 12.25 -2.34 -15.45
C GLU A 221 11.29 -1.52 -16.31
N PHE A 222 10.91 -0.33 -15.85
CA PHE A 222 10.01 0.55 -16.59
C PHE A 222 10.69 1.25 -17.78
N SER A 223 11.90 1.80 -17.60
CA SER A 223 12.60 2.60 -18.62
C SER A 223 13.45 1.76 -19.57
N PHE A 224 13.87 0.57 -19.11
CA PHE A 224 14.86 -0.29 -19.79
C PHE A 224 16.11 0.48 -20.22
N ASP A 225 16.62 1.29 -19.30
CA ASP A 225 17.78 2.14 -19.59
C ASP A 225 19.10 1.46 -19.20
N PHE A 226 19.53 0.56 -20.08
CA PHE A 226 20.82 -0.12 -20.03
C PHE A 226 21.61 0.26 -21.28
N ASN A 227 22.86 0.70 -21.07
CA ASN A 227 23.69 1.29 -22.15
C ASN A 227 24.76 0.35 -22.69
N GLU A 228 25.06 -0.72 -21.96
CA GLU A 228 26.13 -1.66 -22.29
C GLU A 228 25.59 -3.09 -22.38
N SER A 229 26.38 -3.98 -23.04
CA SER A 229 26.07 -5.40 -23.06
C SER A 229 25.83 -5.90 -21.63
N THR A 230 24.66 -6.44 -21.39
CA THR A 230 24.19 -6.76 -20.05
C THR A 230 23.83 -8.23 -19.94
N LYS A 231 24.23 -8.80 -18.83
CA LYS A 231 23.82 -10.15 -18.43
C LYS A 231 22.56 -10.05 -17.58
N PHE A 232 21.45 -10.50 -18.10
CA PHE A 232 20.20 -10.61 -17.36
C PHE A 232 20.12 -11.98 -16.70
N ILE A 233 19.81 -11.99 -15.41
CA ILE A 233 19.67 -13.21 -14.62
C ILE A 233 18.26 -13.22 -14.04
N ASP A 234 17.51 -14.24 -14.38
CA ASP A 234 16.21 -14.47 -13.74
C ASP A 234 16.44 -14.85 -12.27
N LEU A 235 15.83 -14.11 -11.37
CA LEU A 235 16.01 -14.28 -9.92
C LEU A 235 15.25 -15.49 -9.35
N GLU A 236 14.36 -16.10 -10.11
CA GLU A 236 13.59 -17.27 -9.72
C GLU A 236 14.16 -18.56 -10.32
N SER A 237 14.39 -18.59 -11.65
CA SER A 237 14.92 -19.78 -12.36
C SER A 237 16.44 -19.84 -12.42
N ASN A 238 17.14 -18.72 -12.16
CA ASN A 238 18.58 -18.53 -12.41
C ASN A 238 18.99 -18.66 -13.88
N GLU A 239 18.04 -18.62 -14.80
CA GLU A 239 18.34 -18.57 -16.22
C GLU A 239 19.07 -17.27 -16.58
N VAL A 240 19.98 -17.38 -17.55
CA VAL A 240 20.87 -16.29 -17.93
C VAL A 240 20.70 -15.97 -19.39
N ILE A 241 20.40 -14.72 -19.68
CA ILE A 241 20.37 -14.18 -21.04
C ILE A 241 21.43 -13.07 -21.15
N GLN A 242 22.36 -13.22 -22.05
CA GLN A 242 23.33 -12.17 -22.37
C GLN A 242 22.97 -11.58 -23.73
N THR A 243 22.70 -10.28 -23.75
CA THR A 243 22.28 -9.59 -24.98
C THR A 243 22.69 -8.13 -24.94
N ASP A 244 22.66 -7.47 -26.11
CA ASP A 244 22.75 -6.01 -26.19
C ASP A 244 21.36 -5.42 -25.90
N PRO A 245 21.19 -4.72 -24.77
CA PRO A 245 19.90 -4.15 -24.39
C PRO A 245 19.30 -3.22 -25.45
N ARG A 246 20.12 -2.54 -26.24
CA ARG A 246 19.69 -1.62 -27.27
C ARG A 246 18.87 -2.30 -28.37
N GLN A 247 19.20 -3.56 -28.69
CA GLN A 247 18.49 -4.34 -29.71
C GLN A 247 17.11 -4.77 -29.27
N ILE A 248 16.93 -5.05 -27.98
CA ILE A 248 15.66 -5.55 -27.43
C ILE A 248 14.82 -4.47 -26.74
N LYS A 249 15.37 -3.27 -26.53
CA LYS A 249 14.72 -2.17 -25.77
C LYS A 249 13.30 -1.84 -26.25
N SER A 250 13.12 -1.73 -27.56
CA SER A 250 11.83 -1.38 -28.15
C SER A 250 10.79 -2.46 -27.89
N GLU A 251 11.15 -3.71 -28.14
CA GLU A 251 10.24 -4.85 -27.97
C GLU A 251 9.94 -5.08 -26.48
N TYR A 252 10.97 -5.04 -25.62
CA TYR A 252 10.76 -5.13 -24.17
C TYR A 252 9.78 -4.08 -23.65
N LYS A 253 9.99 -2.80 -24.02
CA LYS A 253 9.10 -1.71 -23.57
C LYS A 253 7.67 -1.90 -24.05
N LYS A 254 7.48 -2.39 -25.27
CA LYS A 254 6.16 -2.72 -25.78
C LYS A 254 5.49 -3.82 -24.96
N LEU A 255 6.17 -4.94 -24.77
CA LEU A 255 5.67 -6.09 -24.00
C LEU A 255 5.39 -5.71 -22.54
N PHE A 256 6.30 -4.95 -21.92
CA PHE A 256 6.12 -4.50 -20.54
C PHE A 256 4.94 -3.53 -20.38
N PHE A 257 4.76 -2.63 -21.35
CA PHE A 257 3.58 -1.75 -21.38
C PHE A 257 2.30 -2.55 -21.55
N GLU A 258 2.26 -3.49 -22.50
CA GLU A 258 1.12 -4.39 -22.71
C GLU A 258 0.79 -5.21 -21.45
N PHE A 259 1.80 -5.70 -20.76
CA PHE A 259 1.64 -6.39 -19.48
C PHE A 259 0.97 -5.51 -18.42
N CYS A 260 1.45 -4.29 -18.21
CA CYS A 260 0.88 -3.34 -17.25
C CYS A 260 -0.55 -2.94 -17.63
N GLU A 261 -0.81 -2.67 -18.92
CA GLU A 261 -2.15 -2.32 -19.39
C GLU A 261 -3.14 -3.50 -19.28
N ASN A 262 -2.69 -4.71 -19.53
CA ASN A 262 -3.50 -5.92 -19.33
C ASN A 262 -3.96 -6.03 -17.86
N TYR A 263 -3.04 -5.86 -16.89
CA TYR A 263 -3.44 -5.80 -15.47
C TYR A 263 -4.41 -4.67 -15.19
N ARG A 264 -4.15 -3.45 -15.70
CA ARG A 264 -5.02 -2.28 -15.49
C ARG A 264 -6.44 -2.52 -16.00
N LEU A 265 -6.58 -3.02 -17.23
CA LEU A 265 -7.87 -3.32 -17.84
C LEU A 265 -8.62 -4.42 -17.09
N LYS A 266 -7.92 -5.52 -16.77
CA LYS A 266 -8.52 -6.63 -16.02
C LYS A 266 -8.96 -6.23 -14.62
N CYS A 267 -8.14 -5.46 -13.90
CA CYS A 267 -8.49 -4.91 -12.58
C CYS A 267 -9.73 -4.04 -12.66
N ARG A 268 -9.77 -3.10 -13.63
CA ARG A 268 -10.93 -2.22 -13.86
C ARG A 268 -12.22 -3.01 -14.11
N ASN A 269 -12.15 -4.04 -14.96
CA ASN A 269 -13.31 -4.88 -15.30
C ASN A 269 -13.82 -5.72 -14.13
N ASN A 270 -12.99 -5.91 -13.09
CA ASN A 270 -13.32 -6.69 -11.92
C ASN A 270 -13.50 -5.83 -10.63
N ASN A 271 -13.64 -4.51 -10.77
CA ASN A 271 -13.75 -3.57 -9.65
C ASN A 271 -12.60 -3.70 -8.63
N VAL A 272 -11.38 -3.88 -9.13
CA VAL A 272 -10.13 -3.88 -8.38
C VAL A 272 -9.40 -2.59 -8.66
N ASP A 273 -9.01 -1.83 -7.64
CA ASP A 273 -8.19 -0.65 -7.82
C ASP A 273 -6.74 -1.07 -8.07
N TYR A 274 -6.16 -0.57 -9.15
CA TYR A 274 -4.79 -0.86 -9.56
C TYR A 274 -3.97 0.42 -9.53
N VAL A 275 -2.92 0.41 -8.71
CA VAL A 275 -2.00 1.52 -8.52
C VAL A 275 -0.60 1.06 -8.86
N GLN A 276 -0.04 1.61 -9.94
CA GLN A 276 1.34 1.36 -10.36
C GLN A 276 2.28 2.32 -9.65
N ILE A 277 3.32 1.80 -9.04
CA ILE A 277 4.29 2.53 -8.22
C ILE A 277 5.70 2.18 -8.65
N LYS A 278 6.52 3.19 -8.86
CA LYS A 278 7.96 3.00 -9.11
C LYS A 278 8.74 3.11 -7.79
N THR A 279 9.83 2.37 -7.69
CA THR A 279 10.70 2.40 -6.50
C THR A 279 11.34 3.76 -6.21
N ASN A 280 11.36 4.66 -7.18
CA ASN A 280 11.81 6.05 -7.03
C ASN A 280 10.67 7.05 -6.75
N ASP A 281 9.40 6.61 -6.81
CA ASP A 281 8.27 7.45 -6.41
C ASP A 281 8.27 7.66 -4.89
N THR A 282 7.79 8.83 -4.47
CA THR A 282 7.58 9.11 -3.05
C THR A 282 6.36 8.36 -2.51
N LEU A 283 6.43 7.91 -1.26
CA LEU A 283 5.38 7.09 -0.65
C LEU A 283 4.07 7.86 -0.39
N ASP A 284 4.12 9.19 -0.31
CA ASP A 284 2.95 10.04 -0.12
C ASP A 284 1.90 9.85 -1.21
N LYS A 285 2.33 9.72 -2.48
CA LYS A 285 1.44 9.43 -3.61
C LYS A 285 0.64 8.15 -3.37
N THR A 286 1.31 7.10 -2.92
CA THR A 286 0.68 5.79 -2.63
C THR A 286 -0.29 5.88 -1.45
N LEU A 287 0.05 6.65 -0.42
CA LEU A 287 -0.83 6.86 0.72
C LEU A 287 -2.10 7.65 0.34
N ILE A 288 -1.99 8.61 -0.61
CA ILE A 288 -3.15 9.32 -1.16
C ILE A 288 -4.12 8.32 -1.82
N GLU A 289 -3.63 7.44 -2.67
CA GLU A 289 -4.46 6.44 -3.35
C GLU A 289 -5.21 5.54 -2.35
N TYR A 290 -4.53 5.10 -1.28
CA TYR A 290 -5.18 4.38 -0.19
C TYR A 290 -6.31 5.20 0.46
N LEU A 291 -6.07 6.48 0.77
CA LEU A 291 -7.07 7.33 1.40
C LEU A 291 -8.28 7.59 0.51
N ILE A 292 -8.06 7.78 -0.81
CA ILE A 292 -9.14 7.90 -1.79
C ILE A 292 -10.02 6.65 -1.77
N LYS A 293 -9.40 5.47 -1.75
CA LYS A 293 -10.12 4.20 -1.67
C LYS A 293 -10.91 4.10 -0.36
N ARG A 294 -10.28 4.40 0.77
CA ARG A 294 -10.91 4.35 2.08
C ARG A 294 -12.15 5.25 2.13
N LYS A 295 -12.07 6.48 1.60
CA LYS A 295 -13.20 7.42 1.56
C LYS A 295 -14.40 6.90 0.76
N LYS A 296 -14.18 6.08 -0.26
CA LYS A 296 -15.27 5.46 -1.03
C LYS A 296 -15.95 4.30 -0.30
N MET A 297 -15.34 3.80 0.78
CA MET A 297 -15.84 2.68 1.58
C MET A 297 -16.56 3.12 2.85
N SER A 298 -16.36 4.37 3.26
CA SER A 298 -17.07 5.03 4.38
C SER A 298 -18.39 5.61 3.89
#